data_497a71e754655275c876ea8c39276dd6
#
_entry.id   497a71e754655275c876ea8c39276dd6
#
_cell.length_a   1.000
_cell.length_b   1.000
_cell.length_c   1.000
_cell.angle_alpha   90.00
_cell.angle_beta   90.00
_cell.angle_gamma   90.00
#
_symmetry.space_group_name_H-M   'P 1'
#
loop_
_entity.id
_entity.type
_entity.pdbx_description
1 polymer ?
#
loop_
_entity_poly.entity_id
_entity_poly.type
_entity_poly.pdbx_seq_one_letter_code
_entity_poly.pdbx_strand_id
1 'polypeptide(L)'
;MGVHREQRETYGPGDEEAGVAAEARAAMVRDMAADGALDDPAWRAAFEEVPRHLFVPYYFVSRPGGHDRLWCGDPDPVRRLRWLRGAYADGALATRVRDGELISSSSQPSLMARMLTALDVRDGHTVLEIGAGTGYNAGLLSHRLGEERVTTVDLDPEITESARSHLAAAGYRPAVVTGDGAIGVRRRAPFDRIIATCTLPAVPSGWLEQCADGARILAPLSTGLIALDVGDAAHGRYAEGHFLHTSAFFVPLRGGLEEPALPVLQRIGGLPRRALENDLFRFMLSLTAGSLDPHEALSLWEREGRPQRERFGITVGPDRQWAWLDDPSGPYVWSLSPGGS
;
A
#
# COMPACT_ATOMS: atom_id res chain seq x y z
N MET A 1 23.79 -18.26 16.28
CA MET A 1 22.69 -18.99 16.94
C MET A 1 22.24 -18.16 18.12
N GLY A 2 21.09 -17.51 18.04
CA GLY A 2 20.46 -16.72 19.09
C GLY A 2 19.12 -16.30 18.56
N VAL A 3 18.14 -17.24 18.60
CA VAL A 3 16.74 -16.95 18.32
C VAL A 3 16.25 -16.12 19.49
N HIS A 4 16.16 -14.79 19.31
CA HIS A 4 15.43 -13.95 20.25
C HIS A 4 13.95 -14.33 20.14
N ARG A 5 13.51 -15.12 21.10
CA ARG A 5 12.11 -15.42 21.38
C ARG A 5 11.45 -14.08 21.73
N GLU A 6 10.70 -13.50 20.78
CA GLU A 6 9.87 -12.33 21.06
C GLU A 6 8.92 -12.68 22.18
N GLN A 7 9.14 -12.04 23.34
CA GLN A 7 8.22 -12.13 24.46
C GLN A 7 6.91 -11.50 24.03
N ARG A 8 5.81 -12.24 24.15
CA ARG A 8 4.44 -11.74 23.98
C ARG A 8 4.18 -10.71 25.09
N GLU A 9 4.50 -9.47 24.80
CA GLU A 9 4.18 -8.37 25.69
C GLU A 9 2.76 -7.90 25.38
N THR A 10 1.82 -8.25 26.24
CA THR A 10 0.49 -7.64 26.27
C THR A 10 0.63 -6.24 26.86
N TYR A 11 0.58 -5.22 26.04
CA TYR A 11 0.56 -3.84 26.45
C TYR A 11 -0.81 -3.47 27.00
N GLY A 12 -0.88 -3.20 28.30
CA GLY A 12 -2.00 -2.51 28.93
C GLY A 12 -1.52 -1.11 29.34
N PRO A 13 -1.92 -0.03 28.63
CA PRO A 13 -1.49 1.31 28.98
C PRO A 13 -1.99 1.69 30.38
N GLY A 14 -1.14 2.37 31.16
CA GLY A 14 -1.59 3.08 32.35
C GLY A 14 -2.55 4.22 31.98
N ASP A 15 -3.34 4.74 32.93
CA ASP A 15 -4.34 5.78 32.67
C ASP A 15 -3.74 7.03 31.97
N GLU A 16 -2.52 7.41 32.32
CA GLU A 16 -1.79 8.53 31.70
C GLU A 16 -1.48 8.24 30.20
N GLU A 17 -0.98 7.05 29.90
CA GLU A 17 -0.65 6.64 28.52
C GLU A 17 -1.90 6.50 27.67
N ALA A 18 -3.01 6.03 28.24
CA ALA A 18 -4.31 5.97 27.54
C ALA A 18 -4.81 7.38 27.16
N GLY A 19 -4.64 8.36 28.05
CA GLY A 19 -4.96 9.77 27.76
C GLY A 19 -4.11 10.33 26.60
N VAL A 20 -2.79 10.11 26.66
CA VAL A 20 -1.87 10.53 25.58
C VAL A 20 -2.19 9.85 24.24
N ALA A 21 -2.54 8.57 24.24
CA ALA A 21 -2.93 7.85 23.03
C ALA A 21 -4.20 8.45 22.42
N ALA A 22 -5.21 8.74 23.23
CA ALA A 22 -6.46 9.36 22.77
C ALA A 22 -6.24 10.75 22.19
N GLU A 23 -5.43 11.59 22.85
CA GLU A 23 -5.08 12.92 22.38
C GLU A 23 -4.31 12.88 21.05
N ALA A 24 -3.28 12.04 20.96
CA ALA A 24 -2.45 11.89 19.77
C ALA A 24 -3.28 11.36 18.57
N ARG A 25 -4.18 10.39 18.80
CA ARG A 25 -5.11 9.91 17.78
C ARG A 25 -6.05 11.00 17.30
N ALA A 26 -6.66 11.75 18.22
CA ALA A 26 -7.55 12.84 17.87
C ALA A 26 -6.81 13.96 17.09
N ALA A 27 -5.54 14.23 17.43
CA ALA A 27 -4.71 15.19 16.67
C ALA A 27 -4.47 14.67 15.25
N MET A 28 -4.02 13.43 15.07
CA MET A 28 -3.83 12.79 13.77
C MET A 28 -5.07 12.91 12.89
N VAL A 29 -6.25 12.57 13.40
CA VAL A 29 -7.51 12.65 12.65
C VAL A 29 -7.86 14.09 12.27
N ARG A 30 -7.68 15.05 13.18
CA ARG A 30 -7.91 16.47 12.86
C ARG A 30 -6.99 16.98 11.76
N ASP A 31 -5.70 16.63 11.83
CA ASP A 31 -4.70 17.08 10.85
C ASP A 31 -5.00 16.46 9.47
N MET A 32 -5.31 15.17 9.40
CA MET A 32 -5.71 14.49 8.15
C MET A 32 -6.98 15.07 7.54
N ALA A 33 -7.96 15.46 8.37
CA ALA A 33 -9.18 16.12 7.89
C ALA A 33 -8.89 17.54 7.39
N ALA A 34 -8.03 18.29 8.07
CA ALA A 34 -7.63 19.64 7.66
C ALA A 34 -6.89 19.63 6.31
N ASP A 35 -6.10 18.56 6.03
CA ASP A 35 -5.38 18.38 4.78
C ASP A 35 -6.23 17.76 3.65
N GLY A 36 -7.53 17.52 3.88
CA GLY A 36 -8.44 16.92 2.91
C GLY A 36 -8.11 15.45 2.58
N ALA A 37 -7.41 14.76 3.47
CA ALA A 37 -7.11 13.34 3.30
C ALA A 37 -8.21 12.44 3.88
N LEU A 38 -9.08 12.98 4.74
CA LEU A 38 -10.07 12.23 5.52
C LEU A 38 -11.41 12.97 5.56
N ASP A 39 -12.06 13.10 4.41
CA ASP A 39 -13.34 13.78 4.26
C ASP A 39 -14.56 12.85 4.48
N ASP A 40 -14.40 11.55 4.22
CA ASP A 40 -15.45 10.54 4.41
C ASP A 40 -15.72 10.30 5.90
N PRO A 41 -16.96 10.53 6.40
CA PRO A 41 -17.30 10.34 7.81
C PRO A 41 -17.13 8.92 8.32
N ALA A 42 -17.33 7.90 7.47
CA ALA A 42 -17.20 6.50 7.87
C ALA A 42 -15.74 6.12 8.06
N TRP A 43 -14.84 6.62 7.18
CA TRP A 43 -13.41 6.45 7.38
C TRP A 43 -12.90 7.27 8.56
N ARG A 44 -13.43 8.49 8.77
CA ARG A 44 -13.10 9.27 9.96
C ARG A 44 -13.41 8.48 11.25
N ALA A 45 -14.58 7.89 11.36
CA ALA A 45 -14.94 7.04 12.50
C ALA A 45 -13.97 5.87 12.68
N ALA A 46 -13.55 5.21 11.59
CA ALA A 46 -12.59 4.12 11.67
C ALA A 46 -11.22 4.60 12.22
N PHE A 47 -10.70 5.74 11.77
CA PHE A 47 -9.45 6.29 12.28
C PHE A 47 -9.56 6.82 13.73
N GLU A 48 -10.74 7.28 14.14
CA GLU A 48 -11.04 7.69 15.52
C GLU A 48 -11.13 6.50 16.48
N GLU A 49 -11.64 5.35 16.03
CA GLU A 49 -11.91 4.19 16.89
C GLU A 49 -10.75 3.17 16.89
N VAL A 50 -10.10 2.91 15.75
CA VAL A 50 -9.04 1.90 15.65
C VAL A 50 -7.71 2.42 16.22
N PRO A 51 -7.20 1.86 17.33
CA PRO A 51 -6.02 2.38 18.02
C PRO A 51 -4.71 1.95 17.35
N ARG A 52 -4.15 2.82 16.47
CA ARG A 52 -2.95 2.51 15.66
C ARG A 52 -1.77 2.00 16.49
N HIS A 53 -1.56 2.47 17.71
CA HIS A 53 -0.45 2.06 18.56
C HIS A 53 -0.48 0.56 18.91
N LEU A 54 -1.64 -0.10 18.92
CA LEU A 54 -1.73 -1.55 19.13
C LEU A 54 -1.21 -2.35 17.93
N PHE A 55 -1.16 -1.74 16.75
CA PHE A 55 -0.63 -2.35 15.53
C PHE A 55 0.86 -2.06 15.30
N VAL A 56 1.43 -1.14 16.06
CA VAL A 56 2.85 -0.78 15.98
C VAL A 56 3.49 -0.79 17.37
N PRO A 57 3.55 -1.97 18.04
CA PRO A 57 4.12 -2.09 19.39
C PRO A 57 5.58 -1.65 19.43
N TYR A 58 6.24 -1.62 18.31
CA TYR A 58 7.55 -1.00 18.11
C TYR A 58 7.73 -0.51 16.67
N TYR A 59 8.65 0.42 16.47
CA TYR A 59 9.13 0.83 15.16
C TYR A 59 10.54 1.40 15.26
N PHE A 60 11.19 1.50 14.11
CA PHE A 60 12.55 2.00 13.99
C PHE A 60 12.56 3.44 13.47
N VAL A 61 13.37 4.28 14.09
CA VAL A 61 13.65 5.65 13.64
C VAL A 61 15.10 5.76 13.23
N SER A 62 15.37 6.46 12.12
CA SER A 62 16.73 6.70 11.66
C SER A 62 17.47 7.65 12.59
N ARG A 63 18.74 7.38 12.83
CA ARG A 63 19.66 8.26 13.55
C ARG A 63 21.05 8.23 12.90
N PRO A 64 21.91 9.21 13.16
CA PRO A 64 23.31 9.12 12.71
C PRO A 64 23.95 7.83 13.19
N GLY A 65 24.43 7.01 12.25
CA GLY A 65 25.09 5.73 12.54
C GLY A 65 24.16 4.52 12.72
N GLY A 66 22.87 4.61 12.39
CA GLY A 66 21.97 3.45 12.41
C GLY A 66 20.50 3.77 12.70
N HIS A 67 19.85 2.85 13.38
CA HIS A 67 18.44 2.96 13.74
C HIS A 67 18.27 2.84 15.26
N ASP A 68 17.32 3.56 15.82
CA ASP A 68 16.87 3.43 17.19
C ASP A 68 15.49 2.78 17.21
N ARG A 69 15.28 1.80 18.11
CA ARG A 69 13.98 1.17 18.31
C ARG A 69 13.21 1.92 19.38
N LEU A 70 12.01 2.37 19.05
CA LEU A 70 11.02 2.86 20.00
C LEU A 70 9.95 1.79 20.17
N TRP A 71 9.52 1.53 21.42
CA TRP A 71 8.63 0.41 21.71
C TRP A 71 7.80 0.60 22.99
N CYS A 72 6.67 -0.10 23.05
CA CYS A 72 5.66 0.04 24.11
C CYS A 72 6.16 -0.35 25.52
N GLY A 73 7.09 -1.29 25.63
CA GLY A 73 7.62 -1.79 26.91
C GLY A 73 8.96 -1.14 27.32
N ASP A 74 9.36 -0.01 26.73
CA ASP A 74 10.62 0.65 27.10
C ASP A 74 10.60 1.02 28.60
N PRO A 75 11.63 0.68 29.40
CA PRO A 75 11.67 1.00 30.82
C PRO A 75 11.67 2.50 31.09
N ASP A 76 12.16 3.31 30.16
CA ASP A 76 12.14 4.77 30.24
C ASP A 76 10.74 5.32 29.81
N PRO A 77 9.97 5.91 30.74
CA PRO A 77 8.65 6.47 30.42
C PRO A 77 8.69 7.58 29.37
N VAL A 78 9.79 8.34 29.27
CA VAL A 78 9.95 9.37 28.23
C VAL A 78 10.05 8.74 26.85
N ARG A 79 10.75 7.62 26.73
CA ARG A 79 10.86 6.86 25.47
C ARG A 79 9.53 6.17 25.12
N ARG A 80 8.78 5.66 26.10
CA ARG A 80 7.43 5.11 25.86
C ARG A 80 6.48 6.18 25.34
N LEU A 81 6.44 7.36 25.93
CA LEU A 81 5.63 8.47 25.45
C LEU A 81 6.06 8.93 24.06
N ARG A 82 7.36 8.93 23.76
CA ARG A 82 7.87 9.22 22.41
C ARG A 82 7.40 8.19 21.39
N TRP A 83 7.48 6.88 21.74
CA TRP A 83 6.92 5.82 20.91
C TRP A 83 5.43 6.06 20.66
N LEU A 84 4.65 6.28 21.71
CA LEU A 84 3.20 6.41 21.64
C LEU A 84 2.77 7.59 20.74
N ARG A 85 3.36 8.76 20.93
CA ARG A 85 3.10 9.92 20.07
C ARG A 85 3.51 9.69 18.63
N GLY A 86 4.66 9.06 18.41
CA GLY A 86 5.15 8.72 17.09
C GLY A 86 4.31 7.67 16.37
N ALA A 87 3.64 6.78 17.10
CA ALA A 87 2.68 5.83 16.53
C ALA A 87 1.49 6.54 15.85
N TYR A 88 1.20 7.78 16.21
CA TYR A 88 0.14 8.60 15.61
C TYR A 88 0.67 9.74 14.72
N ALA A 89 1.97 9.80 14.46
CA ALA A 89 2.51 10.72 13.47
C ALA A 89 2.03 10.35 12.05
N ASP A 90 1.78 11.33 11.20
CA ASP A 90 1.43 11.10 9.80
C ASP A 90 2.67 10.77 8.97
N GLY A 91 3.17 9.57 9.17
CA GLY A 91 4.35 9.03 8.50
C GLY A 91 4.34 7.50 8.48
N ALA A 92 5.08 6.93 7.54
CA ALA A 92 5.33 5.51 7.49
C ALA A 92 6.28 5.11 8.63
N LEU A 93 5.98 4.01 9.32
CA LEU A 93 6.76 3.49 10.44
C LEU A 93 7.37 2.14 10.04
N ALA A 94 8.70 2.07 9.98
CA ALA A 94 9.43 0.83 9.71
C ALA A 94 9.25 -0.13 10.90
N THR A 95 8.62 -1.28 10.68
CA THR A 95 8.34 -2.26 11.73
C THR A 95 9.20 -3.50 11.60
N ARG A 96 9.70 -3.81 10.41
CA ARG A 96 10.62 -4.93 10.20
C ARG A 96 11.69 -4.55 9.20
N VAL A 97 12.95 -4.73 9.60
CA VAL A 97 14.13 -4.54 8.76
C VAL A 97 14.95 -5.82 8.83
N ARG A 98 15.38 -6.35 7.70
CA ARG A 98 16.26 -7.53 7.59
C ARG A 98 17.39 -7.21 6.62
N ASP A 99 18.64 -7.43 7.03
CA ASP A 99 19.84 -7.18 6.22
C ASP A 99 19.93 -5.74 5.65
N GLY A 100 19.37 -4.76 6.39
CA GLY A 100 19.31 -3.36 5.98
C GLY A 100 18.15 -2.99 5.07
N GLU A 101 17.36 -3.96 4.64
CA GLU A 101 16.17 -3.76 3.81
C GLU A 101 14.89 -3.66 4.63
N LEU A 102 13.99 -2.76 4.22
CA LEU A 102 12.67 -2.63 4.81
C LEU A 102 11.76 -3.76 4.32
N ILE A 103 11.37 -4.64 5.24
CA ILE A 103 10.51 -5.79 4.94
C ILE A 103 9.03 -5.50 5.22
N SER A 104 8.75 -4.71 6.26
CA SER A 104 7.38 -4.33 6.62
C SER A 104 7.35 -2.98 7.30
N SER A 105 6.27 -2.25 7.05
CA SER A 105 6.00 -0.96 7.67
C SER A 105 4.50 -0.82 7.98
N SER A 106 4.18 0.08 8.91
CA SER A 106 2.83 0.65 9.00
C SER A 106 2.79 1.88 8.12
N SER A 107 1.95 1.87 7.10
CA SER A 107 1.87 2.94 6.10
C SER A 107 1.46 4.29 6.72
N GLN A 108 1.78 5.38 6.02
CA GLN A 108 1.37 6.73 6.40
C GLN A 108 -0.16 6.84 6.48
N PRO A 109 -0.73 7.33 7.59
CA PRO A 109 -2.19 7.39 7.79
C PRO A 109 -2.94 8.18 6.71
N SER A 110 -2.46 9.36 6.33
CA SER A 110 -3.11 10.18 5.30
C SER A 110 -3.10 9.51 3.92
N LEU A 111 -2.02 8.80 3.56
CA LEU A 111 -1.97 8.01 2.33
C LEU A 111 -2.98 6.86 2.37
N MET A 112 -3.08 6.14 3.49
CA MET A 112 -4.08 5.08 3.65
C MET A 112 -5.49 5.61 3.57
N ALA A 113 -5.79 6.76 4.18
CA ALA A 113 -7.11 7.40 4.09
C ALA A 113 -7.50 7.73 2.64
N ARG A 114 -6.56 8.32 1.87
CA ARG A 114 -6.77 8.57 0.42
C ARG A 114 -6.98 7.28 -0.36
N MET A 115 -6.23 6.22 -0.06
CA MET A 115 -6.40 4.91 -0.69
C MET A 115 -7.75 4.30 -0.36
N LEU A 116 -8.16 4.31 0.89
CA LEU A 116 -9.45 3.77 1.34
C LEU A 116 -10.63 4.53 0.72
N THR A 117 -10.53 5.85 0.59
CA THR A 117 -11.51 6.68 -0.12
C THR A 117 -11.57 6.30 -1.60
N ALA A 118 -10.42 6.17 -2.28
CA ALA A 118 -10.35 5.81 -3.70
C ALA A 118 -10.80 4.37 -3.99
N LEU A 119 -10.72 3.48 -2.99
CA LEU A 119 -11.21 2.10 -3.09
C LEU A 119 -12.75 2.05 -3.24
N ASP A 120 -13.46 3.10 -2.83
CA ASP A 120 -14.91 3.23 -2.94
C ASP A 120 -15.67 2.02 -2.37
N VAL A 121 -15.37 1.67 -1.12
CA VAL A 121 -16.10 0.59 -0.44
C VAL A 121 -17.50 1.04 -0.05
N ARG A 122 -18.46 0.11 -0.13
CA ARG A 122 -19.85 0.30 0.26
C ARG A 122 -20.25 -0.77 1.27
N ASP A 123 -21.32 -0.50 1.99
CA ASP A 123 -21.87 -1.48 2.93
C ASP A 123 -22.16 -2.80 2.20
N GLY A 124 -21.73 -3.88 2.82
CA GLY A 124 -21.89 -5.21 2.25
C GLY A 124 -20.75 -5.69 1.36
N HIS A 125 -19.83 -4.83 0.93
CA HIS A 125 -18.69 -5.24 0.11
C HIS A 125 -17.77 -6.19 0.87
N THR A 126 -17.19 -7.15 0.14
CA THR A 126 -16.10 -8.01 0.55
C THR A 126 -14.78 -7.47 0.03
N VAL A 127 -13.76 -7.45 0.88
CA VAL A 127 -12.46 -6.85 0.55
C VAL A 127 -11.33 -7.85 0.72
N LEU A 128 -10.42 -7.89 -0.27
CA LEU A 128 -9.11 -8.52 -0.16
C LEU A 128 -8.02 -7.45 -0.06
N GLU A 129 -7.27 -7.48 1.02
CA GLU A 129 -6.03 -6.72 1.18
C GLU A 129 -4.82 -7.60 0.86
N ILE A 130 -3.93 -7.10 0.02
CA ILE A 130 -2.65 -7.69 -0.33
C ILE A 130 -1.54 -6.97 0.42
N GLY A 131 -0.86 -7.68 1.32
CA GLY A 131 0.12 -7.11 2.25
C GLY A 131 -0.51 -6.80 3.60
N ALA A 132 -0.57 -7.81 4.51
CA ALA A 132 -1.15 -7.63 5.84
C ALA A 132 -0.34 -6.65 6.71
N GLY A 133 0.98 -6.67 6.57
CA GLY A 133 1.87 -5.82 7.34
C GLY A 133 1.60 -5.88 8.83
N THR A 134 1.31 -4.74 9.44
CA THR A 134 0.97 -4.67 10.88
C THR A 134 -0.46 -5.08 11.20
N GLY A 135 -1.34 -5.21 10.21
CA GLY A 135 -2.77 -5.43 10.35
C GLY A 135 -3.62 -4.17 10.54
N TYR A 136 -3.00 -2.97 10.56
CA TYR A 136 -3.72 -1.73 10.85
C TYR A 136 -4.79 -1.42 9.79
N ASN A 137 -4.46 -1.56 8.50
CA ASN A 137 -5.41 -1.31 7.43
C ASN A 137 -6.55 -2.36 7.42
N ALA A 138 -6.24 -3.65 7.69
CA ALA A 138 -7.27 -4.67 7.90
C ALA A 138 -8.18 -4.34 9.10
N GLY A 139 -7.64 -3.71 10.15
CA GLY A 139 -8.41 -3.20 11.29
C GLY A 139 -9.37 -2.08 10.90
N LEU A 140 -8.92 -1.10 10.12
CA LEU A 140 -9.74 -0.01 9.58
C LEU A 140 -10.87 -0.55 8.68
N LEU A 141 -10.54 -1.49 7.77
CA LEU A 141 -11.51 -2.17 6.92
C LEU A 141 -12.54 -2.96 7.74
N SER A 142 -12.08 -3.68 8.78
CA SER A 142 -12.96 -4.46 9.66
C SER A 142 -13.90 -3.56 10.47
N HIS A 143 -13.43 -2.41 10.92
CA HIS A 143 -14.29 -1.41 11.57
C HIS A 143 -15.40 -0.91 10.63
N ARG A 144 -15.04 -0.65 9.37
CA ARG A 144 -15.94 -0.09 8.36
C ARG A 144 -16.98 -1.09 7.83
N LEU A 145 -16.60 -2.36 7.66
CA LEU A 145 -17.39 -3.35 6.90
C LEU A 145 -17.87 -4.55 7.73
N GLY A 146 -17.31 -4.75 8.92
CA GLY A 146 -17.40 -6.03 9.64
C GLY A 146 -16.24 -6.96 9.30
N GLU A 147 -15.73 -7.67 10.30
CA GLU A 147 -14.52 -8.49 10.17
C GLU A 147 -14.69 -9.70 9.26
N GLU A 148 -15.91 -10.22 9.10
CA GLU A 148 -16.23 -11.37 8.23
C GLU A 148 -16.09 -11.03 6.74
N ARG A 149 -16.13 -9.76 6.38
CA ARG A 149 -16.01 -9.25 5.00
C ARG A 149 -14.59 -8.90 4.59
N VAL A 150 -13.65 -8.98 5.52
CA VAL A 150 -12.26 -8.59 5.28
C VAL A 150 -11.38 -9.83 5.26
N THR A 151 -10.57 -9.91 4.21
CA THR A 151 -9.48 -10.88 4.08
C THR A 151 -8.20 -10.13 3.84
N THR A 152 -7.15 -10.44 4.58
CA THR A 152 -5.80 -9.92 4.34
C THR A 152 -4.83 -11.07 4.14
N VAL A 153 -3.86 -10.90 3.23
CA VAL A 153 -2.86 -11.92 2.90
C VAL A 153 -1.45 -11.34 2.95
N ASP A 154 -0.52 -12.10 3.49
CA ASP A 154 0.92 -11.79 3.44
C ASP A 154 1.72 -13.07 3.25
N LEU A 155 2.86 -12.96 2.58
CA LEU A 155 3.74 -14.09 2.28
C LEU A 155 4.43 -14.63 3.55
N ASP A 156 4.78 -13.74 4.48
CA ASP A 156 5.58 -14.05 5.65
C ASP A 156 4.69 -14.53 6.83
N PRO A 157 4.87 -15.79 7.31
CA PRO A 157 4.07 -16.32 8.41
C PRO A 157 4.26 -15.55 9.73
N GLU A 158 5.42 -14.94 9.97
CA GLU A 158 5.64 -14.13 11.17
C GLU A 158 4.88 -12.80 11.09
N ILE A 159 4.76 -12.22 9.89
CA ILE A 159 3.95 -11.02 9.67
C ILE A 159 2.47 -11.33 9.89
N THR A 160 1.97 -12.41 9.31
CA THR A 160 0.55 -12.79 9.48
C THR A 160 0.20 -13.15 10.92
N GLU A 161 1.10 -13.79 11.66
CA GLU A 161 0.87 -14.08 13.08
C GLU A 161 0.89 -12.79 13.93
N SER A 162 1.82 -11.88 13.66
CA SER A 162 1.85 -10.57 14.33
C SER A 162 0.58 -9.77 14.03
N ALA A 163 0.13 -9.73 12.76
CA ALA A 163 -1.10 -9.06 12.36
C ALA A 163 -2.34 -9.63 13.08
N ARG A 164 -2.47 -10.97 13.17
CA ARG A 164 -3.55 -11.62 13.94
C ARG A 164 -3.55 -11.19 15.41
N SER A 165 -2.36 -11.16 16.02
CA SER A 165 -2.22 -10.76 17.43
C SER A 165 -2.61 -9.30 17.64
N HIS A 166 -2.18 -8.39 16.78
CA HIS A 166 -2.51 -6.97 16.86
C HIS A 166 -4.02 -6.72 16.62
N LEU A 167 -4.59 -7.35 15.59
CA LEU A 167 -6.02 -7.29 15.30
C LEU A 167 -6.86 -7.79 16.48
N ALA A 168 -6.49 -8.94 17.06
CA ALA A 168 -7.17 -9.48 18.21
C ALA A 168 -7.08 -8.58 19.46
N ALA A 169 -5.93 -7.93 19.69
CA ALA A 169 -5.75 -6.96 20.77
C ALA A 169 -6.63 -5.70 20.55
N ALA A 170 -6.88 -5.32 19.29
CA ALA A 170 -7.78 -4.21 18.93
C ALA A 170 -9.26 -4.64 18.84
N GLY A 171 -9.60 -5.90 19.10
CA GLY A 171 -10.97 -6.41 19.09
C GLY A 171 -11.48 -6.91 17.74
N TYR A 172 -10.62 -7.08 16.72
CA TYR A 172 -10.99 -7.52 15.37
C TYR A 172 -10.43 -8.91 15.05
N ARG A 173 -11.15 -9.70 14.25
CA ARG A 173 -10.74 -11.05 13.82
C ARG A 173 -11.07 -11.31 12.34
N PRO A 174 -10.59 -10.48 11.40
CA PRO A 174 -10.76 -10.77 9.98
C PRO A 174 -9.99 -12.03 9.58
N ALA A 175 -10.21 -12.50 8.36
CA ALA A 175 -9.44 -13.60 7.82
C ALA A 175 -8.00 -13.13 7.48
N VAL A 176 -7.02 -13.58 8.23
CA VAL A 176 -5.59 -13.33 7.95
C VAL A 176 -5.00 -14.61 7.35
N VAL A 177 -4.51 -14.54 6.13
CA VAL A 177 -4.01 -15.67 5.35
C VAL A 177 -2.51 -15.56 5.15
N THR A 178 -1.77 -16.64 5.39
CA THR A 178 -0.38 -16.75 4.99
C THR A 178 -0.33 -17.34 3.59
N GLY A 179 0.23 -16.62 2.61
CA GLY A 179 0.29 -17.05 1.22
C GLY A 179 0.80 -15.97 0.29
N ASP A 180 1.03 -16.35 -0.96
CA ASP A 180 1.48 -15.44 -2.00
C ASP A 180 0.34 -14.49 -2.42
N GLY A 181 0.53 -13.19 -2.18
CA GLY A 181 -0.42 -12.16 -2.54
C GLY A 181 -0.67 -12.04 -4.04
N ALA A 182 0.29 -12.40 -4.90
CA ALA A 182 0.10 -12.44 -6.35
C ALA A 182 -0.95 -13.48 -6.78
N ILE A 183 -1.09 -14.56 -6.02
CA ILE A 183 -2.12 -15.60 -6.27
C ILE A 183 -3.48 -15.15 -5.74
N GLY A 184 -3.53 -14.24 -4.76
CA GLY A 184 -4.76 -13.86 -4.05
C GLY A 184 -5.26 -14.94 -3.09
N VAL A 185 -6.59 -14.96 -2.83
CA VAL A 185 -7.20 -15.91 -1.88
C VAL A 185 -8.48 -16.51 -2.49
N ARG A 186 -8.33 -17.36 -3.51
CA ARG A 186 -9.44 -17.95 -4.30
C ARG A 186 -10.57 -18.56 -3.45
N ARG A 187 -10.24 -19.19 -2.31
CA ARG A 187 -11.22 -19.83 -1.41
C ARG A 187 -12.19 -18.86 -0.73
N ARG A 188 -11.89 -17.56 -0.79
CA ARG A 188 -12.70 -16.49 -0.19
C ARG A 188 -13.31 -15.55 -1.22
N ALA A 189 -13.00 -15.75 -2.50
CA ALA A 189 -13.61 -15.04 -3.62
C ALA A 189 -15.13 -15.34 -3.71
N PRO A 190 -15.93 -14.46 -4.34
CA PRO A 190 -15.50 -13.25 -5.02
C PRO A 190 -15.29 -12.06 -4.07
N PHE A 191 -14.48 -11.08 -4.53
CA PHE A 191 -14.23 -9.82 -3.82
C PHE A 191 -14.80 -8.64 -4.60
N ASP A 192 -15.50 -7.75 -3.91
CA ASP A 192 -15.98 -6.48 -4.48
C ASP A 192 -14.83 -5.47 -4.63
N ARG A 193 -13.83 -5.58 -3.75
CA ARG A 193 -12.68 -4.66 -3.72
C ARG A 193 -11.39 -5.43 -3.44
N ILE A 194 -10.34 -5.08 -4.16
CA ILE A 194 -8.98 -5.54 -3.89
C ILE A 194 -8.10 -4.31 -3.66
N ILE A 195 -7.39 -4.27 -2.55
CA ILE A 195 -6.41 -3.22 -2.25
C ILE A 195 -5.03 -3.83 -2.02
N ALA A 196 -4.02 -3.34 -2.73
CA ALA A 196 -2.64 -3.69 -2.43
C ALA A 196 -1.95 -2.59 -1.61
N THR A 197 -1.23 -3.00 -0.57
CA THR A 197 -0.36 -2.13 0.26
C THR A 197 1.11 -2.45 0.04
N CYS A 198 1.43 -2.92 -1.16
CA CYS A 198 2.75 -3.18 -1.70
C CYS A 198 2.82 -2.75 -3.16
N THR A 199 4.00 -2.36 -3.65
CA THR A 199 4.19 -1.96 -5.05
C THR A 199 4.19 -3.18 -5.97
N LEU A 200 3.44 -3.09 -7.05
CA LEU A 200 3.34 -4.12 -8.06
C LEU A 200 4.22 -3.79 -9.27
N PRO A 201 4.90 -4.79 -9.88
CA PRO A 201 5.50 -4.64 -11.20
C PRO A 201 4.43 -4.65 -12.31
N ALA A 202 3.37 -5.43 -12.09
CA ALA A 202 2.23 -5.60 -12.97
C ALA A 202 1.04 -6.12 -12.16
N VAL A 203 -0.20 -5.95 -12.62
CA VAL A 203 -1.38 -6.45 -11.93
C VAL A 203 -1.52 -7.96 -12.15
N PRO A 204 -1.58 -8.79 -11.10
CA PRO A 204 -1.73 -10.23 -11.27
C PRO A 204 -3.07 -10.59 -11.93
N SER A 205 -3.07 -11.29 -13.06
CA SER A 205 -4.29 -11.70 -13.77
C SER A 205 -5.23 -12.56 -12.90
N GLY A 206 -4.67 -13.35 -12.00
CA GLY A 206 -5.44 -14.16 -11.04
C GLY A 206 -6.31 -13.37 -10.08
N TRP A 207 -6.09 -12.05 -9.94
CA TRP A 207 -6.97 -11.19 -9.14
C TRP A 207 -8.29 -10.92 -9.86
N LEU A 208 -8.26 -10.76 -11.20
CA LEU A 208 -9.47 -10.51 -11.98
C LEU A 208 -10.47 -11.66 -11.86
N GLU A 209 -9.97 -12.91 -11.83
CA GLU A 209 -10.79 -14.10 -11.65
C GLU A 209 -11.45 -14.19 -10.27
N GLN A 210 -10.93 -13.46 -9.30
CA GLN A 210 -11.43 -13.40 -7.92
C GLN A 210 -12.30 -12.18 -7.65
N CYS A 211 -12.48 -11.31 -8.63
CA CYS A 211 -13.32 -10.13 -8.53
C CYS A 211 -14.80 -10.46 -8.72
N ALA A 212 -15.68 -9.78 -7.99
CA ALA A 212 -17.10 -9.71 -8.28
C ALA A 212 -17.37 -8.84 -9.51
N ASP A 213 -18.59 -8.84 -10.02
CA ASP A 213 -19.00 -7.95 -11.09
C ASP A 213 -18.99 -6.50 -10.60
N GLY A 214 -18.37 -5.60 -11.36
CA GLY A 214 -18.19 -4.20 -10.96
C GLY A 214 -17.20 -4.00 -9.81
N ALA A 215 -16.31 -4.97 -9.59
CA ALA A 215 -15.25 -4.83 -8.60
C ALA A 215 -14.24 -3.75 -8.97
N ARG A 216 -13.56 -3.24 -7.95
CA ARG A 216 -12.46 -2.29 -8.12
C ARG A 216 -11.18 -2.81 -7.50
N ILE A 217 -10.06 -2.64 -8.20
CA ILE A 217 -8.71 -2.92 -7.73
C ILE A 217 -7.98 -1.59 -7.54
N LEU A 218 -7.41 -1.38 -6.36
CA LEU A 218 -6.54 -0.24 -6.06
C LEU A 218 -5.16 -0.73 -5.67
N ALA A 219 -4.14 -0.30 -6.39
CA ALA A 219 -2.79 -0.78 -6.16
C ALA A 219 -1.71 0.28 -6.43
N PRO A 220 -0.60 0.28 -5.67
CA PRO A 220 0.61 0.97 -6.04
C PRO A 220 1.28 0.28 -7.24
N LEU A 221 1.55 1.03 -8.30
CA LEU A 221 2.29 0.56 -9.46
C LEU A 221 3.25 1.66 -9.91
N SER A 222 4.51 1.33 -10.16
CA SER A 222 5.55 2.33 -10.32
C SER A 222 5.63 3.22 -9.06
N THR A 223 5.51 4.55 -9.19
CA THR A 223 5.42 5.49 -8.07
C THR A 223 4.05 6.18 -7.99
N GLY A 224 3.01 5.52 -8.49
CA GLY A 224 1.62 6.01 -8.50
C GLY A 224 0.65 5.02 -7.91
N LEU A 225 -0.59 5.46 -7.72
CA LEU A 225 -1.72 4.61 -7.35
C LEU A 225 -2.61 4.45 -8.58
N ILE A 226 -2.88 3.22 -8.99
CA ILE A 226 -3.83 2.89 -10.06
C ILE A 226 -5.15 2.41 -9.47
N ALA A 227 -6.26 2.97 -9.93
CA ALA A 227 -7.61 2.50 -9.65
C ALA A 227 -8.19 1.88 -10.92
N LEU A 228 -8.48 0.58 -10.87
CA LEU A 228 -8.99 -0.19 -12.01
C LEU A 228 -10.41 -0.66 -11.71
N ASP A 229 -11.33 -0.41 -12.62
CA ASP A 229 -12.66 -0.99 -12.59
C ASP A 229 -12.68 -2.27 -13.42
N VAL A 230 -13.24 -3.34 -12.82
CA VAL A 230 -13.29 -4.67 -13.43
C VAL A 230 -14.59 -4.83 -14.22
N GLY A 231 -14.47 -5.29 -15.46
CA GLY A 231 -15.58 -5.55 -16.36
C GLY A 231 -15.41 -6.86 -17.12
N ASP A 232 -16.43 -7.21 -17.88
CA ASP A 232 -16.46 -8.36 -18.75
C ASP A 232 -16.36 -7.94 -20.23
N ALA A 233 -15.55 -8.64 -21.00
CA ALA A 233 -15.41 -8.48 -22.43
C ALA A 233 -15.65 -9.83 -23.14
N ALA A 234 -15.76 -9.80 -24.47
CA ALA A 234 -16.03 -10.99 -25.28
C ALA A 234 -15.00 -12.13 -25.10
N HIS A 235 -13.80 -11.79 -24.63
CA HIS A 235 -12.69 -12.74 -24.46
C HIS A 235 -12.27 -12.96 -22.98
N GLY A 236 -13.13 -12.61 -22.02
CA GLY A 236 -12.88 -12.79 -20.59
C GLY A 236 -12.90 -11.49 -19.79
N ARG A 237 -12.57 -11.59 -18.53
CA ARG A 237 -12.51 -10.42 -17.63
C ARG A 237 -11.36 -9.49 -17.99
N TYR A 238 -11.63 -8.20 -17.86
CA TYR A 238 -10.61 -7.16 -17.99
C TYR A 238 -10.73 -6.15 -16.84
N ALA A 239 -9.70 -5.37 -16.63
CA ALA A 239 -9.75 -4.22 -15.75
C ALA A 239 -9.09 -3.03 -16.43
N GLU A 240 -9.66 -1.85 -16.28
CA GLU A 240 -9.15 -0.63 -16.87
C GLU A 240 -9.36 0.56 -15.95
N GLY A 241 -8.43 1.51 -15.98
CA GLY A 241 -8.57 2.73 -15.19
C GLY A 241 -7.34 3.62 -15.26
N HIS A 242 -7.40 4.70 -14.49
CA HIS A 242 -6.40 5.76 -14.47
C HIS A 242 -5.61 5.78 -13.18
N PHE A 243 -4.40 6.33 -13.25
CA PHE A 243 -3.65 6.68 -12.06
C PHE A 243 -4.30 7.85 -11.32
N LEU A 244 -4.20 7.82 -10.01
CA LEU A 244 -4.60 8.93 -9.17
C LEU A 244 -3.49 9.99 -9.13
N HIS A 245 -3.84 11.21 -8.73
CA HIS A 245 -2.87 12.30 -8.56
C HIS A 245 -1.77 11.94 -7.54
N THR A 246 -2.12 11.16 -6.54
CA THR A 246 -1.27 10.83 -5.38
C THR A 246 -0.09 9.96 -5.79
N SER A 247 1.12 10.38 -5.46
CA SER A 247 2.31 9.51 -5.47
C SER A 247 2.26 8.49 -4.33
N ALA A 248 2.77 7.29 -4.58
CA ALA A 248 2.77 6.22 -3.60
C ALA A 248 4.09 5.44 -3.66
N PHE A 249 4.68 5.23 -2.48
CA PHE A 249 5.91 4.48 -2.31
C PHE A 249 5.68 3.39 -1.28
N PHE A 250 5.73 2.15 -1.74
CA PHE A 250 5.53 0.97 -0.90
C PHE A 250 6.68 -0.02 -1.08
N VAL A 251 6.82 -0.93 -0.13
CA VAL A 251 7.69 -2.10 -0.31
C VAL A 251 7.18 -2.94 -1.47
N PRO A 252 8.07 -3.56 -2.28
CA PRO A 252 7.66 -4.42 -3.39
C PRO A 252 6.83 -5.61 -2.91
N LEU A 253 5.88 -6.07 -3.75
CA LEU A 253 5.21 -7.35 -3.58
C LEU A 253 6.25 -8.47 -3.69
N ARG A 254 6.38 -9.25 -2.64
CA ARG A 254 7.26 -10.44 -2.61
C ARG A 254 6.46 -11.67 -3.05
N GLY A 255 7.10 -12.56 -3.81
CA GLY A 255 6.47 -13.80 -4.30
C GLY A 255 6.75 -14.04 -5.78
N GLY A 256 5.81 -14.70 -6.46
CA GLY A 256 6.01 -15.22 -7.81
C GLY A 256 6.04 -14.22 -8.97
N LEU A 257 5.99 -12.92 -8.73
CA LEU A 257 6.20 -11.92 -9.79
C LEU A 257 7.68 -11.51 -9.78
N GLU A 258 8.37 -11.71 -10.90
CA GLU A 258 9.71 -11.15 -11.09
C GLU A 258 9.62 -9.61 -11.08
N GLU A 259 10.41 -8.98 -10.21
CA GLU A 259 10.56 -7.53 -10.22
C GLU A 259 11.26 -7.12 -11.53
N PRO A 260 10.66 -6.29 -12.38
CA PRO A 260 11.43 -5.62 -13.40
C PRO A 260 12.50 -4.79 -12.69
N ALA A 261 13.77 -4.99 -13.07
CA ALA A 261 14.86 -4.19 -12.56
C ALA A 261 14.52 -2.72 -12.85
N LEU A 262 14.10 -1.97 -11.82
CA LEU A 262 13.90 -0.53 -11.95
C LEU A 262 15.20 0.04 -12.53
N PRO A 263 15.16 0.82 -13.60
CA PRO A 263 16.35 1.43 -14.14
C PRO A 263 17.00 2.21 -13.00
N VAL A 264 18.26 1.83 -12.68
CA VAL A 264 19.02 2.55 -11.65
C VAL A 264 19.25 3.95 -12.22
N LEU A 265 18.41 4.89 -11.81
CA LEU A 265 18.39 6.26 -12.32
C LEU A 265 19.77 6.93 -12.31
N GLN A 266 20.64 6.51 -11.39
CA GLN A 266 22.03 6.96 -11.28
C GLN A 266 22.94 6.53 -12.46
N ARG A 267 22.53 5.55 -13.28
CA ARG A 267 23.31 5.04 -14.42
C ARG A 267 22.79 5.53 -15.77
N ILE A 268 21.72 6.31 -15.82
CA ILE A 268 21.19 6.86 -17.07
C ILE A 268 22.00 8.12 -17.41
N GLY A 269 23.05 7.95 -18.24
CA GLY A 269 23.86 9.07 -18.73
C GLY A 269 23.06 9.96 -19.70
N GLY A 270 23.40 11.25 -19.74
CA GLY A 270 22.91 12.19 -20.77
C GLY A 270 21.55 12.85 -20.52
N LEU A 271 20.79 12.42 -19.52
CA LEU A 271 19.53 13.09 -19.18
C LEU A 271 19.77 14.34 -18.30
N PRO A 272 18.99 15.44 -18.50
CA PRO A 272 19.07 16.61 -17.64
C PRO A 272 18.73 16.26 -16.19
N ARG A 273 19.56 16.70 -15.24
CA ARG A 273 19.37 16.46 -13.82
C ARG A 273 17.99 16.90 -13.33
N ARG A 274 17.49 18.06 -13.81
CA ARG A 274 16.16 18.58 -13.49
C ARG A 274 15.02 17.62 -13.88
N ALA A 275 15.19 16.84 -14.96
CA ALA A 275 14.20 15.83 -15.35
C ALA A 275 14.26 14.62 -14.40
N LEU A 276 15.46 14.15 -14.07
CA LEU A 276 15.66 13.04 -13.12
C LEU A 276 15.20 13.36 -11.68
N GLU A 277 15.17 14.63 -11.31
CA GLU A 277 14.65 15.11 -10.01
C GLU A 277 13.12 15.33 -10.04
N ASN A 278 12.49 15.34 -11.23
CA ASN A 278 11.05 15.53 -11.36
C ASN A 278 10.29 14.23 -11.12
N ASP A 279 9.36 14.26 -10.17
CA ASP A 279 8.61 13.08 -9.74
C ASP A 279 7.69 12.50 -10.84
N LEU A 280 7.05 13.35 -11.65
CA LEU A 280 6.21 12.91 -12.77
C LEU A 280 7.02 12.28 -13.90
N PHE A 281 8.22 12.80 -14.20
CA PHE A 281 9.09 12.18 -15.17
C PHE A 281 9.61 10.83 -14.68
N ARG A 282 9.99 10.72 -13.39
CA ARG A 282 10.42 9.45 -12.79
C ARG A 282 9.29 8.41 -12.80
N PHE A 283 8.06 8.85 -12.54
CA PHE A 283 6.87 8.00 -12.65
C PHE A 283 6.72 7.45 -14.08
N MET A 284 6.69 8.33 -15.07
CA MET A 284 6.60 7.92 -16.48
C MET A 284 7.74 7.00 -16.90
N LEU A 285 8.97 7.34 -16.54
CA LEU A 285 10.16 6.55 -16.87
C LEU A 285 10.08 5.13 -16.26
N SER A 286 9.58 5.00 -15.03
CA SER A 286 9.36 3.71 -14.40
C SER A 286 8.20 2.94 -15.03
N LEU A 287 7.11 3.61 -15.37
CA LEU A 287 5.93 3.00 -16.01
C LEU A 287 6.22 2.48 -17.41
N THR A 288 7.10 3.15 -18.16
CA THR A 288 7.47 2.80 -19.53
C THR A 288 8.77 2.01 -19.63
N ALA A 289 9.33 1.60 -18.49
CA ALA A 289 10.58 0.85 -18.45
C ALA A 289 10.50 -0.43 -19.28
N GLY A 290 11.52 -0.68 -20.09
CA GLY A 290 11.56 -1.81 -21.03
C GLY A 290 10.83 -1.58 -22.36
N SER A 291 10.00 -0.54 -22.48
CA SER A 291 9.28 -0.19 -23.72
C SER A 291 9.80 1.06 -24.39
N LEU A 292 10.32 2.03 -23.63
CA LEU A 292 10.94 3.25 -24.14
C LEU A 292 12.37 3.40 -23.68
N ASP A 293 13.24 3.89 -24.57
CA ASP A 293 14.54 4.42 -24.15
C ASP A 293 14.36 5.68 -23.30
N PRO A 294 15.19 5.92 -22.27
CA PRO A 294 15.05 7.09 -21.38
C PRO A 294 15.06 8.45 -22.09
N HIS A 295 15.79 8.61 -23.21
CA HIS A 295 15.80 9.84 -24.01
C HIS A 295 14.52 10.00 -24.83
N GLU A 296 13.96 8.90 -25.35
CA GLU A 296 12.65 8.88 -26.00
C GLU A 296 11.55 9.24 -25.01
N ALA A 297 11.61 8.68 -23.77
CA ALA A 297 10.69 9.01 -22.70
C ALA A 297 10.76 10.50 -22.34
N LEU A 298 11.97 11.11 -22.27
CA LEU A 298 12.10 12.54 -22.04
C LEU A 298 11.50 13.37 -23.19
N SER A 299 11.79 13.00 -24.43
CA SER A 299 11.28 13.68 -25.62
C SER A 299 9.75 13.63 -25.68
N LEU A 300 9.17 12.49 -25.35
CA LEU A 300 7.71 12.32 -25.25
C LEU A 300 7.14 13.19 -24.12
N TRP A 301 7.72 13.12 -22.91
CA TRP A 301 7.28 13.84 -21.74
C TRP A 301 7.26 15.38 -21.98
N GLU A 302 8.29 15.92 -22.65
CA GLU A 302 8.34 17.35 -22.98
C GLU A 302 7.32 17.70 -24.08
N ARG A 303 7.18 16.87 -25.11
CA ARG A 303 6.22 17.07 -26.23
C ARG A 303 4.77 17.07 -25.75
N GLU A 304 4.42 16.18 -24.82
CA GLU A 304 3.06 16.07 -24.29
C GLU A 304 2.78 17.04 -23.11
N GLY A 305 3.67 18.03 -22.92
CA GLY A 305 3.47 19.10 -21.93
C GLY A 305 3.62 18.64 -20.49
N ARG A 306 4.47 17.64 -20.23
CA ARG A 306 4.73 17.10 -18.87
C ARG A 306 3.47 16.55 -18.21
N PRO A 307 2.90 15.47 -18.74
CA PRO A 307 1.61 14.94 -18.36
C PRO A 307 1.57 14.59 -16.87
N GLN A 308 0.44 14.91 -16.24
CA GLN A 308 0.12 14.51 -14.86
C GLN A 308 -0.22 13.01 -14.83
N ARG A 309 -0.16 12.39 -13.63
CA ARG A 309 -0.41 10.94 -13.46
C ARG A 309 -1.77 10.52 -13.98
N GLU A 310 -2.79 11.34 -13.80
CA GLU A 310 -4.19 11.05 -14.17
C GLU A 310 -4.41 10.91 -15.68
N ARG A 311 -3.47 11.41 -16.49
CA ARG A 311 -3.50 11.16 -17.94
C ARG A 311 -3.02 9.76 -18.32
N PHE A 312 -2.33 9.08 -17.40
CA PHE A 312 -1.90 7.70 -17.62
C PHE A 312 -2.94 6.73 -17.08
N GLY A 313 -3.08 5.61 -17.77
CA GLY A 313 -3.92 4.51 -17.33
C GLY A 313 -3.30 3.16 -17.65
N ILE A 314 -3.99 2.13 -17.21
CA ILE A 314 -3.64 0.73 -17.44
C ILE A 314 -4.88 -0.02 -17.92
N THR A 315 -4.69 -0.92 -18.85
CA THR A 315 -5.64 -1.95 -19.20
C THR A 315 -5.01 -3.31 -18.95
N VAL A 316 -5.72 -4.16 -18.22
CA VAL A 316 -5.35 -5.53 -17.88
C VAL A 316 -6.35 -6.46 -18.54
N GLY A 317 -5.90 -7.22 -19.53
CA GLY A 317 -6.68 -8.29 -20.16
C GLY A 317 -6.24 -9.67 -19.68
N PRO A 318 -6.87 -10.75 -20.18
CA PRO A 318 -6.53 -12.12 -19.80
C PRO A 318 -5.09 -12.51 -20.16
N ASP A 319 -4.59 -12.07 -21.32
CA ASP A 319 -3.30 -12.47 -21.86
C ASP A 319 -2.22 -11.39 -21.84
N ARG A 320 -2.61 -10.13 -21.64
CA ARG A 320 -1.69 -9.00 -21.69
C ARG A 320 -2.17 -7.85 -20.83
N GLN A 321 -1.22 -6.99 -20.43
CA GLN A 321 -1.52 -5.72 -19.82
C GLN A 321 -0.61 -4.62 -20.40
N TRP A 322 -1.14 -3.41 -20.46
CA TRP A 322 -0.42 -2.28 -21.02
C TRP A 322 -0.80 -0.98 -20.33
N ALA A 323 0.19 -0.11 -20.21
CA ALA A 323 -0.02 1.27 -19.83
C ALA A 323 -0.28 2.12 -21.08
N TRP A 324 -0.94 3.23 -20.90
CA TRP A 324 -1.25 4.18 -21.97
C TRP A 324 -1.29 5.61 -21.44
N LEU A 325 -1.17 6.58 -22.36
CA LEU A 325 -1.36 8.00 -22.10
C LEU A 325 -2.60 8.46 -22.86
N ASP A 326 -3.57 9.04 -22.14
CA ASP A 326 -4.86 9.58 -22.58
C ASP A 326 -5.88 8.54 -23.10
N ASP A 327 -5.49 7.58 -23.92
CA ASP A 327 -6.41 6.64 -24.58
C ASP A 327 -5.78 5.23 -24.67
N PRO A 328 -6.45 4.16 -24.18
CA PRO A 328 -5.96 2.79 -24.26
C PRO A 328 -5.80 2.26 -25.69
N SER A 329 -6.45 2.89 -26.68
CA SER A 329 -6.34 2.61 -28.12
C SER A 329 -5.54 3.66 -28.86
N GLY A 330 -4.98 4.64 -28.15
CA GLY A 330 -4.23 5.76 -28.71
C GLY A 330 -2.81 5.39 -29.18
N PRO A 331 -2.03 6.38 -29.62
CA PRO A 331 -0.69 6.16 -30.15
C PRO A 331 0.37 5.87 -29.07
N TYR A 332 0.05 6.13 -27.80
CA TYR A 332 0.99 5.98 -26.68
C TYR A 332 0.57 4.84 -25.76
N VAL A 333 0.99 3.64 -26.16
CA VAL A 333 0.73 2.40 -25.41
C VAL A 333 2.03 1.64 -25.18
N TRP A 334 2.21 1.05 -23.98
CA TRP A 334 3.42 0.35 -23.56
C TRP A 334 3.06 -0.94 -22.86
N SER A 335 3.68 -2.04 -23.24
CA SER A 335 3.48 -3.31 -22.57
C SER A 335 4.00 -3.25 -21.13
N LEU A 336 3.19 -3.77 -20.18
CA LEU A 336 3.56 -3.96 -18.77
C LEU A 336 3.88 -5.43 -18.44
N SER A 337 3.81 -6.34 -19.41
CA SER A 337 4.15 -7.72 -19.16
C SER A 337 5.62 -7.84 -18.81
N PRO A 338 6.02 -8.60 -17.76
CA PRO A 338 7.40 -9.02 -17.60
C PRO A 338 7.78 -9.75 -18.87
N GLY A 339 8.89 -9.33 -19.50
CA GLY A 339 9.29 -9.77 -20.83
C GLY A 339 9.18 -11.28 -20.99
N GLY A 340 8.19 -11.70 -21.74
CA GLY A 340 8.12 -12.99 -22.37
C GLY A 340 8.98 -12.92 -23.61
N SER A 341 10.14 -13.55 -23.55
CA SER A 341 10.96 -13.89 -24.73
C SER A 341 10.25 -14.89 -25.61
#